data_0dd60b66f0ca3b37e81c9687b3ce7ffb
#
_entry.id   0dd60b66f0ca3b37e81c9687b3ce7ffb
#
_cell.length_a   1.000
_cell.length_b   1.000
_cell.length_c   1.000
_cell.angle_alpha   90.00
_cell.angle_beta   90.00
_cell.angle_gamma   90.00
#
_symmetry.space_group_name_H-M   'P 1'
#
loop_
_entity.id
_entity.type
_entity.pdbx_description
1 polymer ?
#
loop_
_entity_poly.entity_id
_entity_poly.type
_entity_poly.pdbx_seq_one_letter_code
_entity_poly.pdbx_strand_id
1 'polypeptide(L)'
;MYDGRGFSSKKLIMINNLIFKEISSALSDLYSAEIKDIQFQSTRKEFAGDITLVVFPFLSISKKNPSATANEIGFYLKKNVGFIKDFNVINGFLNIEIKNIFWFNHFSQIFYLKKYGIVDIDDNSPTYLIEFSSPNTNKPIHLGHLRNNFLGYSVAQIIKASGKNVKKVQVINDRGIHICKSMVAWQEFGNNETPLSSGVKGDHLVGKYYVEFDKNYKKQVAELVESGMEKDLAEKQAPIFLKAKDMLIKWEANDTQVRNLWKTMNSWVYEGFADTYKRLGIDFDKNYYESNTYLLGKEIVEFGLEKEVFFRKEDGSVWIDLSDEGLDEKIVLRSDGTAVYMTQDIGTAIQRHNDFKFSHMAYTVA
;
A
#
# COMPACT_ATOMS: atom_id res chain seq x y z
N MET A 1 -38.46 18.78 -17.58
CA MET A 1 -38.33 17.90 -16.41
C MET A 1 -37.58 16.65 -16.85
N TYR A 2 -36.31 16.55 -16.53
CA TYR A 2 -35.48 15.37 -16.83
C TYR A 2 -35.66 14.37 -15.70
N ASP A 3 -36.21 13.21 -16.03
CA ASP A 3 -36.43 12.10 -15.10
C ASP A 3 -35.07 11.52 -14.66
N GLY A 4 -34.75 11.67 -13.36
CA GLY A 4 -33.50 11.29 -12.72
C GLY A 4 -33.31 9.77 -12.51
N ARG A 5 -33.62 8.94 -13.52
CA ARG A 5 -33.34 7.50 -13.47
C ARG A 5 -31.84 7.25 -13.63
N GLY A 6 -31.24 6.71 -12.56
CA GLY A 6 -29.83 6.44 -12.40
C GLY A 6 -29.14 5.79 -13.59
N PHE A 7 -28.22 6.52 -14.19
CA PHE A 7 -27.25 5.93 -15.11
C PHE A 7 -26.27 5.08 -14.31
N SER A 8 -26.37 3.78 -14.42
CA SER A 8 -25.37 2.83 -13.94
C SER A 8 -24.01 3.16 -14.56
N SER A 9 -22.96 3.27 -13.75
CA SER A 9 -21.56 3.49 -14.15
C SER A 9 -21.03 2.46 -15.16
N LYS A 10 -21.68 1.32 -15.32
CA LYS A 10 -21.40 0.27 -16.33
C LYS A 10 -21.59 0.72 -17.80
N LYS A 11 -22.13 1.90 -18.07
CA LYS A 11 -22.47 2.34 -19.45
C LYS A 11 -21.63 3.49 -20.00
N LEU A 12 -20.65 4.00 -19.29
CA LEU A 12 -19.71 4.94 -19.91
C LEU A 12 -18.70 4.15 -20.76
N ILE A 13 -19.11 3.80 -21.96
CA ILE A 13 -18.23 3.22 -22.97
C ILE A 13 -17.17 4.29 -23.26
N MET A 14 -15.91 4.01 -22.96
CA MET A 14 -14.82 4.89 -23.35
C MET A 14 -14.89 5.10 -24.86
N ILE A 15 -14.63 6.32 -25.35
CA ILE A 15 -14.67 6.65 -26.77
C ILE A 15 -13.89 5.65 -27.63
N ASN A 16 -12.78 5.14 -27.11
CA ASN A 16 -11.99 4.10 -27.77
C ASN A 16 -12.80 2.83 -28.02
N ASN A 17 -13.68 2.42 -27.11
CA ASN A 17 -14.52 1.22 -27.29
C ASN A 17 -15.62 1.45 -28.35
N LEU A 18 -16.16 2.68 -28.43
CA LEU A 18 -17.10 3.03 -29.49
C LEU A 18 -16.42 2.98 -30.86
N ILE A 19 -15.28 3.64 -30.99
CA ILE A 19 -14.50 3.64 -32.24
C ILE A 19 -14.01 2.25 -32.59
N PHE A 20 -13.55 1.47 -31.60
CA PHE A 20 -13.15 0.07 -31.78
C PHE A 20 -14.29 -0.72 -32.44
N LYS A 21 -15.53 -0.61 -31.93
CA LYS A 21 -16.69 -1.29 -32.45
C LYS A 21 -16.98 -0.89 -33.92
N GLU A 22 -16.94 0.41 -34.21
CA GLU A 22 -17.20 0.92 -35.54
C GLU A 22 -16.13 0.51 -36.56
N ILE A 23 -14.86 0.48 -36.14
CA ILE A 23 -13.76 0.01 -36.98
C ILE A 23 -13.84 -1.50 -37.19
N SER A 24 -14.17 -2.26 -36.15
CA SER A 24 -14.38 -3.72 -36.27
C SER A 24 -15.51 -4.02 -37.28
N SER A 25 -16.60 -3.26 -37.23
CA SER A 25 -17.68 -3.37 -38.23
C SER A 25 -17.19 -3.00 -39.63
N ALA A 26 -16.41 -1.92 -39.78
CA ALA A 26 -15.84 -1.53 -41.08
C ALA A 26 -14.94 -2.63 -41.67
N LEU A 27 -14.08 -3.24 -40.85
CA LEU A 27 -13.18 -4.29 -41.30
C LEU A 27 -13.91 -5.58 -41.65
N SER A 28 -14.96 -5.91 -40.91
CA SER A 28 -15.87 -7.03 -41.25
C SER A 28 -16.57 -6.82 -42.57
N ASP A 29 -17.15 -5.64 -42.78
CA ASP A 29 -17.91 -5.34 -43.98
C ASP A 29 -17.04 -5.17 -45.23
N LEU A 30 -15.87 -4.55 -45.10
CA LEU A 30 -14.96 -4.29 -46.22
C LEU A 30 -14.10 -5.52 -46.58
N TYR A 31 -13.72 -6.33 -45.60
CA TYR A 31 -12.72 -7.36 -45.79
C TYR A 31 -13.11 -8.73 -45.25
N SER A 32 -14.32 -8.90 -44.73
CA SER A 32 -14.80 -10.13 -44.10
C SER A 32 -13.87 -10.66 -43.01
N ALA A 33 -13.28 -9.75 -42.25
CA ALA A 33 -12.27 -10.05 -41.24
C ALA A 33 -12.73 -9.67 -39.83
N GLU A 34 -12.48 -10.55 -38.88
CA GLU A 34 -12.67 -10.30 -37.47
C GLU A 34 -11.31 -9.96 -36.80
N ILE A 35 -11.24 -8.82 -36.13
CA ILE A 35 -9.98 -8.34 -35.50
C ILE A 35 -10.18 -8.20 -34.00
N LYS A 36 -9.22 -8.75 -33.26
CA LYS A 36 -9.23 -8.76 -31.78
C LYS A 36 -8.52 -7.57 -31.15
N ASP A 37 -7.61 -6.93 -31.86
CA ASP A 37 -6.82 -5.81 -31.35
C ASP A 37 -6.70 -4.69 -32.40
N ILE A 38 -6.97 -3.45 -31.97
CA ILE A 38 -6.90 -2.25 -32.80
C ILE A 38 -6.09 -1.20 -32.03
N GLN A 39 -5.01 -0.71 -32.66
CA GLN A 39 -4.15 0.29 -32.04
C GLN A 39 -4.61 1.70 -32.38
N PHE A 40 -4.91 2.47 -31.34
CA PHE A 40 -5.22 3.89 -31.42
C PHE A 40 -4.15 4.73 -30.75
N GLN A 41 -3.97 5.93 -31.29
CA GLN A 41 -3.16 6.96 -30.65
C GLN A 41 -3.81 8.34 -30.84
N SER A 42 -3.44 9.30 -30.01
CA SER A 42 -3.85 10.69 -30.23
C SER A 42 -3.27 11.21 -31.53
N THR A 43 -4.08 11.92 -32.32
CA THR A 43 -3.57 12.58 -33.53
C THR A 43 -2.50 13.62 -33.16
N ARG A 44 -1.42 13.67 -33.91
CA ARG A 44 -0.36 14.67 -33.71
C ARG A 44 -0.93 16.08 -33.96
N LYS A 45 -0.43 17.05 -33.21
CA LYS A 45 -0.94 18.44 -33.21
C LYS A 45 -0.84 19.12 -34.59
N GLU A 46 0.07 18.68 -35.47
CA GLU A 46 0.27 19.20 -36.81
C GLU A 46 -0.78 18.70 -37.81
N PHE A 47 -1.59 17.70 -37.45
CA PHE A 47 -2.57 17.11 -38.34
C PHE A 47 -4.00 17.32 -37.81
N ALA A 48 -4.94 17.51 -38.71
CA ALA A 48 -6.37 17.54 -38.36
C ALA A 48 -6.82 16.13 -37.93
N GLY A 49 -7.59 16.05 -36.85
CA GLY A 49 -8.14 14.81 -36.32
C GLY A 49 -8.02 14.73 -34.80
N ASP A 50 -8.82 13.89 -34.20
CA ASP A 50 -8.85 13.63 -32.75
C ASP A 50 -8.12 12.33 -32.40
N ILE A 51 -8.34 11.29 -33.23
CA ILE A 51 -7.81 9.95 -33.00
C ILE A 51 -7.18 9.42 -34.29
N THR A 52 -6.02 8.79 -34.15
CA THR A 52 -5.32 8.15 -35.26
C THR A 52 -5.38 6.63 -35.14
N LEU A 53 -5.88 5.98 -36.19
CA LEU A 53 -5.83 4.53 -36.36
C LEU A 53 -4.54 4.13 -37.08
N VAL A 54 -3.84 3.15 -36.54
CA VAL A 54 -2.66 2.53 -37.17
C VAL A 54 -3.15 1.41 -38.09
N VAL A 55 -3.10 1.62 -39.41
CA VAL A 55 -3.66 0.65 -40.37
C VAL A 55 -2.72 -0.48 -40.79
N PHE A 56 -1.45 -0.40 -40.45
CA PHE A 56 -0.41 -1.40 -40.85
C PHE A 56 -0.79 -2.85 -40.52
N PRO A 57 -1.39 -3.16 -39.36
CA PRO A 57 -1.81 -4.53 -39.04
C PRO A 57 -2.89 -5.09 -40.00
N PHE A 58 -3.59 -4.22 -40.73
CA PHE A 58 -4.71 -4.61 -41.62
C PHE A 58 -4.29 -4.85 -43.08
N LEU A 59 -3.02 -4.58 -43.42
CA LEU A 59 -2.55 -4.70 -44.80
C LEU A 59 -2.56 -6.14 -45.31
N SER A 60 -2.32 -7.11 -44.47
CA SER A 60 -2.42 -8.53 -44.78
C SER A 60 -3.85 -8.96 -45.16
N ILE A 61 -4.85 -8.25 -44.62
CA ILE A 61 -6.27 -8.52 -44.84
C ILE A 61 -6.79 -7.75 -46.06
N SER A 62 -6.50 -6.45 -46.11
CA SER A 62 -6.93 -5.58 -47.22
C SER A 62 -6.24 -5.90 -48.53
N LYS A 63 -5.04 -6.46 -48.48
CA LYS A 63 -4.11 -6.71 -49.63
C LYS A 63 -3.84 -5.45 -50.46
N LYS A 64 -3.90 -4.28 -49.84
CA LYS A 64 -3.68 -2.97 -50.43
C LYS A 64 -2.53 -2.23 -49.74
N ASN A 65 -2.07 -1.15 -50.36
CA ASN A 65 -1.07 -0.30 -49.70
C ASN A 65 -1.70 0.44 -48.50
N PRO A 66 -0.86 0.96 -47.59
CA PRO A 66 -1.34 1.60 -46.34
C PRO A 66 -2.34 2.76 -46.61
N SER A 67 -2.04 3.61 -47.60
CA SER A 67 -2.90 4.76 -47.90
C SER A 67 -4.25 4.36 -48.50
N ALA A 68 -4.28 3.36 -49.37
CA ALA A 68 -5.53 2.84 -49.92
C ALA A 68 -6.40 2.18 -48.85
N THR A 69 -5.79 1.36 -47.97
CA THR A 69 -6.49 0.73 -46.84
C THR A 69 -7.07 1.78 -45.89
N ALA A 70 -6.27 2.78 -45.53
CA ALA A 70 -6.71 3.86 -44.65
C ALA A 70 -7.87 4.67 -45.25
N ASN A 71 -7.80 4.99 -46.55
CA ASN A 71 -8.87 5.72 -47.23
C ASN A 71 -10.17 4.92 -47.28
N GLU A 72 -10.13 3.63 -47.60
CA GLU A 72 -11.34 2.80 -47.60
C GLU A 72 -12.03 2.74 -46.24
N ILE A 73 -11.24 2.49 -45.17
CA ILE A 73 -11.77 2.50 -43.82
C ILE A 73 -12.31 3.90 -43.47
N GLY A 74 -11.59 4.96 -43.80
CA GLY A 74 -11.99 6.33 -43.56
C GLY A 74 -13.31 6.70 -44.25
N PHE A 75 -13.45 6.35 -45.54
CA PHE A 75 -14.70 6.57 -46.29
C PHE A 75 -15.88 5.76 -45.73
N TYR A 76 -15.64 4.50 -45.35
CA TYR A 76 -16.66 3.69 -44.70
C TYR A 76 -17.14 4.35 -43.41
N LEU A 77 -16.21 4.74 -42.53
CA LEU A 77 -16.53 5.38 -41.25
C LEU A 77 -17.27 6.71 -41.45
N LYS A 78 -16.80 7.57 -42.36
CA LYS A 78 -17.45 8.85 -42.65
C LYS A 78 -18.87 8.68 -43.15
N LYS A 79 -19.15 7.62 -43.95
CA LYS A 79 -20.46 7.34 -44.50
C LYS A 79 -21.41 6.70 -43.50
N ASN A 80 -20.92 5.77 -42.67
CA ASN A 80 -21.78 4.89 -41.88
C ASN A 80 -21.86 5.27 -40.41
N VAL A 81 -20.89 6.05 -39.90
CA VAL A 81 -20.80 6.38 -38.48
C VAL A 81 -21.17 7.84 -38.22
N GLY A 82 -22.32 8.04 -37.62
CA GLY A 82 -22.96 9.36 -37.50
C GLY A 82 -22.17 10.43 -36.75
N PHE A 83 -21.24 10.03 -35.86
CA PHE A 83 -20.42 10.98 -35.08
C PHE A 83 -19.08 11.31 -35.75
N ILE A 84 -18.68 10.62 -36.81
CA ILE A 84 -17.47 10.98 -37.57
C ILE A 84 -17.79 12.19 -38.46
N LYS A 85 -16.93 13.20 -38.39
CA LYS A 85 -17.03 14.42 -39.17
C LYS A 85 -16.28 14.28 -40.49
N ASP A 86 -15.01 13.95 -40.40
CA ASP A 86 -14.11 13.80 -41.53
C ASP A 86 -12.90 12.93 -41.16
N PHE A 87 -12.03 12.70 -42.14
CA PHE A 87 -10.76 12.01 -41.91
C PHE A 87 -9.71 12.52 -42.91
N ASN A 88 -8.44 12.30 -42.55
CA ASN A 88 -7.32 12.45 -43.46
C ASN A 88 -6.32 11.30 -43.31
N VAL A 89 -5.55 11.03 -44.32
CA VAL A 89 -4.56 9.94 -44.37
C VAL A 89 -3.19 10.52 -44.61
N ILE A 90 -2.26 10.26 -43.68
CA ILE A 90 -0.88 10.70 -43.75
C ILE A 90 0.04 9.50 -43.53
N ASN A 91 0.83 9.14 -44.57
CA ASN A 91 1.75 8.02 -44.52
C ASN A 91 1.13 6.70 -44.04
N GLY A 92 -0.13 6.43 -44.36
CA GLY A 92 -0.84 5.23 -43.95
C GLY A 92 -1.45 5.29 -42.53
N PHE A 93 -1.37 6.44 -41.85
CA PHE A 93 -2.10 6.68 -40.61
C PHE A 93 -3.44 7.34 -40.91
N LEU A 94 -4.52 6.75 -40.43
CA LEU A 94 -5.88 7.29 -40.60
C LEU A 94 -6.20 8.19 -39.40
N ASN A 95 -6.20 9.50 -39.63
CA ASN A 95 -6.59 10.49 -38.62
C ASN A 95 -8.09 10.77 -38.77
N ILE A 96 -8.86 10.53 -37.73
CA ILE A 96 -10.30 10.61 -37.68
C ILE A 96 -10.71 11.88 -36.95
N GLU A 97 -11.56 12.70 -37.56
CA GLU A 97 -12.12 13.89 -36.94
C GLU A 97 -13.56 13.60 -36.48
N ILE A 98 -13.84 13.89 -35.21
CA ILE A 98 -15.10 13.62 -34.53
C ILE A 98 -15.92 14.92 -34.50
N LYS A 99 -17.25 14.83 -34.69
CA LYS A 99 -18.14 15.99 -34.62
C LYS A 99 -18.16 16.61 -33.25
N ASN A 100 -18.10 17.92 -33.16
CA ASN A 100 -18.15 18.67 -31.89
C ASN A 100 -19.37 18.32 -31.03
N ILE A 101 -20.52 18.07 -31.67
CA ILE A 101 -21.73 17.68 -30.95
C ILE A 101 -21.57 16.36 -30.17
N PHE A 102 -20.75 15.42 -30.69
CA PHE A 102 -20.45 14.20 -29.98
C PHE A 102 -19.67 14.47 -28.70
N TRP A 103 -18.63 15.32 -28.77
CA TRP A 103 -17.84 15.73 -27.62
C TRP A 103 -18.68 16.47 -26.58
N PHE A 104 -19.55 17.37 -27.04
CA PHE A 104 -20.48 18.09 -26.16
C PHE A 104 -21.43 17.14 -25.42
N ASN A 105 -22.04 16.21 -26.16
CA ASN A 105 -22.93 15.21 -25.56
C ASN A 105 -22.17 14.30 -24.56
N HIS A 106 -20.98 13.89 -24.93
CA HIS A 106 -20.13 13.06 -24.06
C HIS A 106 -19.75 13.81 -22.79
N PHE A 107 -19.30 15.07 -22.92
CA PHE A 107 -19.02 15.94 -21.77
C PHE A 107 -20.25 16.12 -20.89
N SER A 108 -21.42 16.37 -21.47
CA SER A 108 -22.66 16.53 -20.72
C SER A 108 -23.00 15.28 -19.91
N GLN A 109 -22.81 14.08 -20.48
CA GLN A 109 -22.99 12.84 -19.74
C GLN A 109 -22.01 12.72 -18.57
N ILE A 110 -20.72 13.03 -18.78
CA ILE A 110 -19.70 13.01 -17.75
C ILE A 110 -20.00 14.02 -16.64
N PHE A 111 -20.41 15.22 -17.01
CA PHE A 111 -20.70 16.33 -16.09
C PHE A 111 -21.75 15.97 -15.03
N TYR A 112 -22.73 15.17 -15.39
CA TYR A 112 -23.78 14.71 -14.45
C TYR A 112 -23.39 13.47 -13.66
N LEU A 113 -22.24 12.85 -13.93
CA LEU A 113 -21.79 11.70 -13.16
C LEU A 113 -21.12 12.16 -11.87
N LYS A 114 -21.61 11.67 -10.73
CA LYS A 114 -20.99 11.96 -9.42
C LYS A 114 -19.57 11.37 -9.28
N LYS A 115 -19.28 10.29 -10.03
CA LYS A 115 -18.02 9.52 -9.93
C LYS A 115 -17.56 9.07 -11.32
N TYR A 116 -17.03 9.99 -12.10
CA TYR A 116 -16.45 9.64 -13.39
C TYR A 116 -15.11 8.91 -13.23
N GLY A 117 -14.90 7.84 -13.99
CA GLY A 117 -13.67 7.05 -13.96
C GLY A 117 -13.52 6.09 -12.77
N ILE A 118 -14.53 5.99 -11.90
CA ILE A 118 -14.55 5.07 -10.77
C ILE A 118 -15.48 3.90 -11.10
N VAL A 119 -14.98 2.69 -10.92
CA VAL A 119 -15.74 1.44 -11.05
C VAL A 119 -16.43 1.12 -9.72
N ASP A 120 -17.71 0.79 -9.76
CA ASP A 120 -18.43 0.39 -8.57
C ASP A 120 -17.92 -0.97 -8.06
N ILE A 121 -17.85 -1.11 -6.74
CA ILE A 121 -17.52 -2.36 -6.07
C ILE A 121 -18.79 -3.21 -6.04
N ASP A 122 -18.69 -4.50 -6.39
CA ASP A 122 -19.74 -5.48 -6.27
C ASP A 122 -19.38 -6.60 -5.27
N ASP A 123 -20.33 -7.48 -4.98
CA ASP A 123 -20.15 -8.56 -3.99
C ASP A 123 -19.06 -9.57 -4.37
N ASN A 124 -18.71 -9.66 -5.66
CA ASN A 124 -17.67 -10.55 -6.18
C ASN A 124 -16.31 -9.84 -6.33
N SER A 125 -16.25 -8.54 -6.00
CA SER A 125 -15.01 -7.77 -6.12
C SER A 125 -13.93 -8.34 -5.17
N PRO A 126 -12.72 -8.66 -5.68
CA PRO A 126 -11.66 -9.19 -4.85
C PRO A 126 -11.23 -8.17 -3.80
N THR A 127 -10.89 -8.67 -2.60
CA THR A 127 -10.42 -7.84 -1.50
C THR A 127 -8.90 -7.71 -1.55
N TYR A 128 -8.43 -6.47 -1.54
CA TYR A 128 -7.02 -6.09 -1.46
C TYR A 128 -6.72 -5.54 -0.06
N LEU A 129 -5.71 -6.08 0.57
CA LEU A 129 -5.19 -5.57 1.84
C LEU A 129 -3.95 -4.72 1.58
N ILE A 130 -3.95 -3.47 2.03
CA ILE A 130 -2.83 -2.55 1.84
C ILE A 130 -2.29 -2.14 3.20
N GLU A 131 -1.05 -2.52 3.48
CA GLU A 131 -0.33 -2.09 4.67
C GLU A 131 0.57 -0.90 4.37
N PHE A 132 0.51 0.10 5.23
CA PHE A 132 1.41 1.25 5.22
C PHE A 132 1.48 1.91 6.59
N SER A 133 2.39 2.88 6.77
CA SER A 133 2.71 3.55 8.01
C SER A 133 3.51 2.69 9.00
N SER A 134 2.87 1.82 9.74
CA SER A 134 3.45 0.87 10.70
C SER A 134 4.52 1.49 11.62
N PRO A 135 4.19 2.54 12.39
CA PRO A 135 5.15 3.31 13.18
C PRO A 135 5.51 2.64 14.50
N ASN A 136 6.68 3.00 15.04
CA ASN A 136 7.09 2.66 16.40
C ASN A 136 6.61 3.72 17.39
N THR A 137 6.12 3.32 18.55
CA THR A 137 5.56 4.25 19.55
C THR A 137 6.61 5.00 20.39
N ASN A 138 7.89 4.76 20.18
CA ASN A 138 8.98 5.49 20.88
C ASN A 138 9.35 6.84 20.23
N LYS A 139 8.73 7.20 19.11
CA LYS A 139 9.06 8.44 18.36
C LYS A 139 7.85 8.92 17.55
N PRO A 140 7.77 10.24 17.24
CA PRO A 140 6.73 10.77 16.40
C PRO A 140 6.85 10.32 14.93
N ILE A 141 5.76 10.44 14.18
CA ILE A 141 5.76 10.27 12.73
C ILE A 141 6.68 11.34 12.09
N HIS A 142 7.59 10.92 11.22
CA HIS A 142 8.57 11.78 10.55
C HIS A 142 8.43 11.69 9.02
N LEU A 143 9.25 12.45 8.27
CA LEU A 143 9.16 12.57 6.80
C LEU A 143 9.18 11.23 6.06
N GLY A 144 9.96 10.24 6.53
CA GLY A 144 9.95 8.89 5.96
C GLY A 144 8.57 8.21 6.07
N HIS A 145 7.92 8.35 7.24
CA HIS A 145 6.54 7.86 7.40
C HIS A 145 5.55 8.62 6.52
N LEU A 146 5.72 9.94 6.29
CA LEU A 146 4.82 10.71 5.42
C LEU A 146 4.86 10.19 3.99
N ARG A 147 6.07 9.92 3.44
CA ARG A 147 6.21 9.31 2.12
C ARG A 147 5.50 7.97 2.04
N ASN A 148 5.73 7.09 3.01
CA ASN A 148 5.10 5.78 3.11
C ASN A 148 3.56 5.92 3.17
N ASN A 149 3.06 6.81 4.02
CA ASN A 149 1.63 7.07 4.20
C ASN A 149 0.96 7.55 2.90
N PHE A 150 1.53 8.54 2.22
CA PHE A 150 0.96 9.06 0.98
C PHE A 150 1.02 8.02 -0.15
N LEU A 151 2.10 7.25 -0.25
CA LEU A 151 2.22 6.19 -1.24
C LEU A 151 1.18 5.09 -0.99
N GLY A 152 1.12 4.54 0.22
CA GLY A 152 0.19 3.47 0.56
C GLY A 152 -1.27 3.90 0.43
N TYR A 153 -1.61 5.09 0.90
CA TYR A 153 -2.96 5.63 0.77
C TYR A 153 -3.35 5.87 -0.69
N SER A 154 -2.44 6.43 -1.51
CA SER A 154 -2.69 6.65 -2.94
C SER A 154 -2.91 5.34 -3.69
N VAL A 155 -2.08 4.32 -3.43
CA VAL A 155 -2.26 2.97 -4.00
C VAL A 155 -3.62 2.39 -3.60
N ALA A 156 -3.99 2.50 -2.33
CA ALA A 156 -5.30 2.05 -1.85
C ALA A 156 -6.46 2.76 -2.57
N GLN A 157 -6.38 4.08 -2.78
CA GLN A 157 -7.41 4.83 -3.49
C GLN A 157 -7.50 4.46 -4.99
N ILE A 158 -6.37 4.25 -5.66
CA ILE A 158 -6.34 3.84 -7.08
C ILE A 158 -6.96 2.44 -7.23
N ILE A 159 -6.58 1.49 -6.39
CA ILE A 159 -7.14 0.13 -6.42
C ILE A 159 -8.65 0.18 -6.12
N LYS A 160 -9.07 0.97 -5.14
CA LYS A 160 -10.49 1.17 -4.84
C LYS A 160 -11.24 1.77 -6.03
N ALA A 161 -10.67 2.78 -6.69
CA ALA A 161 -11.26 3.39 -7.87
C ALA A 161 -11.41 2.42 -9.05
N SER A 162 -10.59 1.38 -9.12
CA SER A 162 -10.70 0.30 -10.12
C SER A 162 -11.77 -0.76 -9.81
N GLY A 163 -12.61 -0.53 -8.80
CA GLY A 163 -13.72 -1.43 -8.43
C GLY A 163 -13.32 -2.61 -7.54
N LYS A 164 -12.20 -2.50 -6.81
CA LYS A 164 -11.76 -3.52 -5.86
C LYS A 164 -12.16 -3.15 -4.44
N ASN A 165 -12.46 -4.15 -3.61
CA ASN A 165 -12.65 -3.93 -2.19
C ASN A 165 -11.27 -3.75 -1.54
N VAL A 166 -11.05 -2.62 -0.88
CA VAL A 166 -9.73 -2.30 -0.28
C VAL A 166 -9.87 -2.19 1.23
N LYS A 167 -8.96 -2.85 1.95
CA LYS A 167 -8.76 -2.74 3.39
C LYS A 167 -7.37 -2.17 3.69
N LYS A 168 -7.34 -1.08 4.43
CA LYS A 168 -6.11 -0.38 4.84
C LYS A 168 -5.76 -0.78 6.25
N VAL A 169 -4.53 -1.23 6.46
CA VAL A 169 -4.07 -1.71 7.76
C VAL A 169 -2.67 -1.18 8.08
N GLN A 170 -2.34 -1.21 9.36
CA GLN A 170 -0.97 -0.97 9.84
C GLN A 170 -0.66 -1.86 11.05
N VAL A 171 0.63 -2.07 11.33
CA VAL A 171 1.12 -2.65 12.58
C VAL A 171 1.77 -1.54 13.40
N ILE A 172 1.24 -1.26 14.55
CA ILE A 172 1.84 -0.32 15.49
C ILE A 172 2.80 -1.09 16.39
N ASN A 173 4.09 -0.75 16.30
CA ASN A 173 5.14 -1.38 17.09
C ASN A 173 5.20 -0.71 18.45
N ASP A 174 4.45 -1.26 19.39
CA ASP A 174 4.19 -0.69 20.71
C ASP A 174 4.87 -1.45 21.86
N ARG A 175 5.77 -2.40 21.55
CA ARG A 175 6.54 -3.16 22.53
C ARG A 175 8.04 -3.21 22.22
N GLY A 176 8.79 -3.78 23.15
CA GLY A 176 10.22 -4.04 23.00
C GLY A 176 11.09 -3.01 23.70
N ILE A 177 12.41 -3.23 23.60
CA ILE A 177 13.43 -2.47 24.37
C ILE A 177 13.39 -0.96 24.10
N HIS A 178 13.05 -0.54 22.86
CA HIS A 178 12.99 0.87 22.49
C HIS A 178 11.85 1.60 23.21
N ILE A 179 10.72 0.92 23.43
CA ILE A 179 9.60 1.49 24.19
C ILE A 179 9.99 1.59 25.67
N CYS A 180 10.60 0.54 26.21
CA CYS A 180 11.09 0.54 27.61
C CYS A 180 12.13 1.65 27.87
N LYS A 181 12.97 2.01 26.88
CA LYS A 181 13.89 3.14 26.99
C LYS A 181 13.16 4.46 27.25
N SER A 182 12.10 4.76 26.50
CA SER A 182 11.27 5.96 26.73
C SER A 182 10.59 5.92 28.10
N MET A 183 10.11 4.75 28.51
CA MET A 183 9.44 4.57 29.82
C MET A 183 10.39 4.81 30.98
N VAL A 184 11.61 4.25 30.94
CA VAL A 184 12.65 4.47 31.98
C VAL A 184 13.01 5.95 32.05
N ALA A 185 13.28 6.59 30.93
CA ALA A 185 13.62 8.01 30.91
C ALA A 185 12.50 8.90 31.47
N TRP A 186 11.24 8.57 31.15
CA TRP A 186 10.10 9.29 31.71
C TRP A 186 9.99 9.08 33.22
N GLN A 187 10.21 7.89 33.74
CA GLN A 187 10.20 7.63 35.18
C GLN A 187 11.31 8.39 35.92
N GLU A 188 12.51 8.48 35.34
CA GLU A 188 13.68 9.09 36.02
C GLU A 188 13.71 10.61 35.88
N PHE A 189 13.27 11.15 34.76
CA PHE A 189 13.46 12.56 34.43
C PHE A 189 12.14 13.31 34.15
N GLY A 190 11.02 12.60 34.11
CA GLY A 190 9.72 13.15 33.62
C GLY A 190 8.95 13.96 34.66
N ASN A 191 9.26 13.81 35.97
CA ASN A 191 8.55 14.52 37.04
C ASN A 191 7.01 14.47 36.86
N ASN A 192 6.46 13.34 36.43
CA ASN A 192 5.04 13.14 36.12
C ASN A 192 4.49 14.05 34.99
N GLU A 193 5.34 14.54 34.10
CA GLU A 193 4.92 15.30 32.93
C GLU A 193 3.98 14.46 32.03
N THR A 194 2.88 15.06 31.62
CA THR A 194 1.88 14.45 30.72
C THR A 194 1.66 15.34 29.50
N PRO A 195 1.05 14.86 28.42
CA PRO A 195 0.66 15.72 27.30
C PRO A 195 -0.21 16.91 27.74
N LEU A 196 -1.11 16.68 28.70
CA LEU A 196 -1.99 17.73 29.23
C LEU A 196 -1.19 18.78 30.03
N SER A 197 -0.28 18.37 30.92
CA SER A 197 0.49 19.31 31.76
C SER A 197 1.53 20.09 30.98
N SER A 198 2.11 19.50 29.93
CA SER A 198 3.16 20.12 29.12
C SER A 198 2.64 20.88 27.90
N GLY A 199 1.41 20.61 27.45
CA GLY A 199 0.89 21.09 26.17
C GLY A 199 1.58 20.47 24.94
N VAL A 200 2.41 19.45 25.14
CA VAL A 200 3.15 18.75 24.08
C VAL A 200 2.33 17.56 23.61
N LYS A 201 2.22 17.39 22.30
CA LYS A 201 1.56 16.23 21.68
C LYS A 201 2.18 14.90 22.16
N GLY A 202 1.37 13.89 22.43
CA GLY A 202 1.79 12.68 23.13
C GLY A 202 2.95 11.91 22.49
N ASP A 203 2.94 11.73 21.17
CA ASP A 203 4.03 11.07 20.44
C ASP A 203 5.35 11.89 20.48
N HIS A 204 5.25 13.22 20.49
CA HIS A 204 6.39 14.11 20.69
C HIS A 204 6.92 14.04 22.12
N LEU A 205 6.04 13.97 23.11
CA LEU A 205 6.44 13.84 24.51
C LEU A 205 7.20 12.54 24.75
N VAL A 206 6.67 11.41 24.28
CA VAL A 206 7.35 10.11 24.41
C VAL A 206 8.67 10.10 23.63
N GLY A 207 8.71 10.71 22.46
CA GLY A 207 9.92 10.90 21.66
C GLY A 207 10.98 11.76 22.35
N LYS A 208 10.57 12.82 23.10
CA LYS A 208 11.46 13.61 23.96
C LYS A 208 12.21 12.73 24.96
N TYR A 209 11.50 11.83 25.63
CA TYR A 209 12.09 10.91 26.61
C TYR A 209 12.94 9.81 25.95
N TYR A 210 12.64 9.41 24.73
CA TYR A 210 13.54 8.52 23.97
C TYR A 210 14.91 9.17 23.71
N VAL A 211 14.92 10.46 23.34
CA VAL A 211 16.15 11.25 23.16
C VAL A 211 16.86 11.47 24.50
N GLU A 212 16.12 11.73 25.57
CA GLU A 212 16.70 11.88 26.90
C GLU A 212 17.37 10.60 27.39
N PHE A 213 16.76 9.43 27.13
CA PHE A 213 17.41 8.15 27.38
C PHE A 213 18.74 8.05 26.64
N ASP A 214 18.80 8.35 25.36
CA ASP A 214 20.01 8.23 24.54
C ASP A 214 21.17 9.12 25.07
N LYS A 215 20.85 10.34 25.49
CA LYS A 215 21.82 11.25 26.08
C LYS A 215 22.44 10.66 27.36
N ASN A 216 21.60 10.20 28.28
CA ASN A 216 22.06 9.61 29.54
C ASN A 216 22.80 8.30 29.31
N TYR A 217 22.35 7.47 28.39
CA TYR A 217 23.02 6.23 27.97
C TYR A 217 24.43 6.51 27.46
N LYS A 218 24.59 7.45 26.52
CA LYS A 218 25.92 7.83 25.99
C LYS A 218 26.85 8.38 27.06
N LYS A 219 26.33 9.19 27.98
CA LYS A 219 27.08 9.71 29.11
C LYS A 219 27.59 8.57 30.00
N GLN A 220 26.72 7.65 30.41
CA GLN A 220 27.09 6.52 31.25
C GLN A 220 28.08 5.57 30.56
N VAL A 221 27.93 5.32 29.27
CA VAL A 221 28.92 4.53 28.50
C VAL A 221 30.28 5.22 28.50
N ALA A 222 30.34 6.53 28.28
CA ALA A 222 31.61 7.28 28.32
C ALA A 222 32.28 7.19 29.70
N GLU A 223 31.54 7.38 30.79
CA GLU A 223 32.03 7.25 32.16
C GLU A 223 32.60 5.85 32.45
N LEU A 224 31.96 4.79 31.98
CA LEU A 224 32.43 3.42 32.12
C LEU A 224 33.72 3.16 31.32
N VAL A 225 33.80 3.68 30.09
CA VAL A 225 35.02 3.58 29.26
C VAL A 225 36.19 4.34 29.90
N GLU A 226 35.95 5.54 30.42
CA GLU A 226 36.96 6.32 31.14
C GLU A 226 37.45 5.61 32.41
N SER A 227 36.59 4.80 33.05
CA SER A 227 37.00 3.94 34.20
C SER A 227 37.79 2.69 33.81
N GLY A 228 38.06 2.48 32.50
CA GLY A 228 38.87 1.37 32.00
C GLY A 228 38.05 0.18 31.47
N MET A 229 36.74 0.29 31.38
CA MET A 229 35.89 -0.76 30.79
C MET A 229 36.00 -0.75 29.28
N GLU A 230 36.06 -1.95 28.65
CA GLU A 230 36.00 -2.08 27.20
C GLU A 230 34.65 -1.56 26.68
N LYS A 231 34.67 -0.88 25.52
CA LYS A 231 33.48 -0.15 24.98
C LYS A 231 32.26 -1.05 24.79
N ASP A 232 32.45 -2.23 24.19
CA ASP A 232 31.33 -3.16 23.92
C ASP A 232 30.70 -3.69 25.23
N LEU A 233 31.53 -3.79 26.29
CA LEU A 233 31.04 -4.15 27.60
C LEU A 233 30.34 -2.97 28.28
N ALA A 234 30.90 -1.77 28.19
CA ALA A 234 30.30 -0.53 28.71
C ALA A 234 28.91 -0.27 28.12
N GLU A 235 28.75 -0.46 26.82
CA GLU A 235 27.45 -0.34 26.12
C GLU A 235 26.42 -1.33 26.69
N LYS A 236 26.81 -2.52 27.08
CA LYS A 236 25.94 -3.56 27.66
C LYS A 236 25.68 -3.35 29.17
N GLN A 237 26.55 -2.66 29.87
CA GLN A 237 26.56 -2.49 31.33
C GLN A 237 26.09 -1.10 31.77
N ALA A 238 25.82 -0.18 30.87
CA ALA A 238 25.32 1.15 31.23
C ALA A 238 24.07 1.04 32.14
N PRO A 239 24.06 1.64 33.34
CA PRO A 239 22.98 1.44 34.31
C PRO A 239 21.58 1.71 33.77
N ILE A 240 21.41 2.78 33.00
CA ILE A 240 20.11 3.11 32.42
C ILE A 240 19.64 2.05 31.37
N PHE A 241 20.58 1.42 30.67
CA PHE A 241 20.28 0.35 29.73
C PHE A 241 19.86 -0.95 30.44
N LEU A 242 20.53 -1.26 31.56
CA LEU A 242 20.13 -2.40 32.40
C LEU A 242 18.72 -2.21 32.98
N LYS A 243 18.33 -0.98 33.37
CA LYS A 243 16.96 -0.66 33.79
C LYS A 243 15.96 -0.88 32.68
N ALA A 244 16.30 -0.52 31.44
CA ALA A 244 15.41 -0.76 30.29
C ALA A 244 15.24 -2.26 29.99
N LYS A 245 16.29 -3.07 30.16
CA LYS A 245 16.22 -4.53 30.05
C LYS A 245 15.34 -5.14 31.15
N ASP A 246 15.55 -4.73 32.41
CA ASP A 246 14.74 -5.17 33.53
C ASP A 246 13.25 -4.82 33.32
N MET A 247 12.98 -3.60 32.84
CA MET A 247 11.64 -3.16 32.52
C MET A 247 10.97 -4.03 31.41
N LEU A 248 11.74 -4.45 30.39
CA LEU A 248 11.23 -5.34 29.35
C LEU A 248 10.89 -6.73 29.93
N ILE A 249 11.76 -7.28 30.77
CA ILE A 249 11.52 -8.57 31.45
C ILE A 249 10.25 -8.47 32.32
N LYS A 250 10.09 -7.40 33.10
CA LYS A 250 8.89 -7.15 33.91
C LYS A 250 7.63 -7.00 33.03
N TRP A 251 7.75 -6.31 31.88
CA TRP A 251 6.66 -6.20 30.92
C TRP A 251 6.22 -7.58 30.40
N GLU A 252 7.15 -8.44 30.05
CA GLU A 252 6.90 -9.81 29.58
C GLU A 252 6.34 -10.71 30.70
N ALA A 253 6.77 -10.49 31.94
CA ALA A 253 6.21 -11.15 33.14
C ALA A 253 4.84 -10.60 33.57
N ASN A 254 4.25 -9.68 32.82
CA ASN A 254 2.97 -9.02 33.12
C ASN A 254 2.97 -8.24 34.46
N ASP A 255 4.09 -7.64 34.86
CA ASP A 255 4.14 -6.75 36.01
C ASP A 255 3.12 -5.62 35.87
N THR A 256 2.26 -5.48 36.88
CA THR A 256 1.11 -4.57 36.82
C THR A 256 1.54 -3.11 36.72
N GLN A 257 2.61 -2.70 37.39
CA GLN A 257 3.05 -1.30 37.39
C GLN A 257 3.65 -0.94 36.03
N VAL A 258 4.51 -1.83 35.50
CA VAL A 258 5.12 -1.64 34.18
C VAL A 258 4.08 -1.67 33.08
N ARG A 259 3.12 -2.58 33.13
CA ARG A 259 2.02 -2.64 32.16
C ARG A 259 1.12 -1.41 32.20
N ASN A 260 0.84 -0.86 33.36
CA ASN A 260 0.05 0.37 33.49
C ASN A 260 0.80 1.57 32.91
N LEU A 261 2.09 1.73 33.23
CA LEU A 261 2.91 2.78 32.63
C LEU A 261 2.97 2.66 31.10
N TRP A 262 3.23 1.45 30.60
CA TRP A 262 3.25 1.16 29.18
C TRP A 262 1.91 1.52 28.50
N LYS A 263 0.77 1.14 29.07
CA LYS A 263 -0.55 1.50 28.53
C LYS A 263 -0.75 3.01 28.50
N THR A 264 -0.39 3.69 29.59
CA THR A 264 -0.52 5.16 29.69
C THR A 264 0.32 5.87 28.62
N MET A 265 1.58 5.56 28.51
CA MET A 265 2.46 6.24 27.56
C MET A 265 2.10 5.91 26.10
N ASN A 266 1.75 4.64 25.80
CA ASN A 266 1.27 4.30 24.46
C ASN A 266 -0.08 4.95 24.11
N SER A 267 -1.01 5.14 25.05
CA SER A 267 -2.24 5.88 24.77
C SER A 267 -1.96 7.30 24.30
N TRP A 268 -1.00 8.00 24.90
CA TRP A 268 -0.58 9.32 24.45
C TRP A 268 -0.05 9.31 23.01
N VAL A 269 0.74 8.27 22.67
CA VAL A 269 1.28 8.13 21.31
C VAL A 269 0.18 7.83 20.31
N TYR A 270 -0.77 6.94 20.64
CA TYR A 270 -1.88 6.59 19.76
C TYR A 270 -2.77 7.81 19.45
N GLU A 271 -3.08 8.63 20.46
CA GLU A 271 -3.79 9.89 20.28
C GLU A 271 -2.99 10.84 19.35
N GLY A 272 -1.67 10.94 19.58
CA GLY A 272 -0.79 11.74 18.76
C GLY A 272 -0.71 11.27 17.31
N PHE A 273 -0.69 9.97 17.06
CA PHE A 273 -0.74 9.41 15.71
C PHE A 273 -2.09 9.66 15.05
N ALA A 274 -3.20 9.47 15.79
CA ALA A 274 -4.55 9.73 15.28
C ALA A 274 -4.71 11.19 14.82
N ASP A 275 -4.20 12.15 15.57
CA ASP A 275 -4.19 13.56 15.17
C ASP A 275 -3.40 13.79 13.88
N THR A 276 -2.24 13.16 13.76
CA THR A 276 -1.41 13.26 12.55
C THR A 276 -2.15 12.67 11.34
N TYR A 277 -2.71 11.46 11.44
CA TYR A 277 -3.46 10.82 10.36
C TYR A 277 -4.68 11.65 9.96
N LYS A 278 -5.42 12.17 10.93
CA LYS A 278 -6.56 13.06 10.67
C LYS A 278 -6.15 14.30 9.86
N ARG A 279 -5.03 14.95 10.20
CA ARG A 279 -4.48 16.09 9.46
C ARG A 279 -4.03 15.74 8.05
N LEU A 280 -3.52 14.51 7.84
CA LEU A 280 -3.11 14.00 6.53
C LEU A 280 -4.30 13.52 5.68
N GLY A 281 -5.51 13.40 6.25
CA GLY A 281 -6.65 12.80 5.58
C GLY A 281 -6.50 11.30 5.35
N ILE A 282 -5.77 10.60 6.22
CA ILE A 282 -5.46 9.18 6.14
C ILE A 282 -6.24 8.45 7.24
N ASP A 283 -6.78 7.30 6.90
CA ASP A 283 -7.52 6.43 7.81
C ASP A 283 -7.15 4.96 7.59
N PHE A 284 -7.41 4.13 8.58
CA PHE A 284 -7.19 2.68 8.55
C PHE A 284 -8.48 1.95 8.91
N ASP A 285 -8.72 0.81 8.23
CA ASP A 285 -9.83 -0.09 8.55
C ASP A 285 -9.55 -0.89 9.83
N LYS A 286 -8.26 -1.22 10.08
CA LYS A 286 -7.84 -1.90 11.31
C LYS A 286 -6.38 -1.60 11.64
N ASN A 287 -6.13 -1.37 12.93
CA ASN A 287 -4.78 -1.32 13.50
C ASN A 287 -4.45 -2.64 14.17
N TYR A 288 -3.28 -3.19 13.87
CA TYR A 288 -2.69 -4.31 14.61
C TYR A 288 -1.61 -3.73 15.53
N TYR A 289 -1.43 -4.37 16.67
CA TYR A 289 -0.45 -3.95 17.68
C TYR A 289 0.55 -5.07 17.91
N GLU A 290 1.84 -4.77 17.86
CA GLU A 290 2.88 -5.78 18.06
C GLU A 290 2.72 -6.47 19.43
N SER A 291 2.29 -5.74 20.46
CA SER A 291 1.99 -6.29 21.77
C SER A 291 0.94 -7.40 21.80
N ASN A 292 0.10 -7.50 20.75
CA ASN A 292 -0.90 -8.56 20.59
C ASN A 292 -0.45 -9.62 19.59
N THR A 293 0.34 -9.25 18.59
CA THR A 293 0.70 -10.15 17.48
C THR A 293 1.97 -10.95 17.72
N TYR A 294 2.84 -10.52 18.65
CA TYR A 294 4.13 -11.18 18.89
C TYR A 294 4.03 -12.65 19.36
N LEU A 295 2.89 -13.04 19.93
CA LEU A 295 2.64 -14.42 20.37
C LEU A 295 2.09 -15.32 19.26
N LEU A 296 1.55 -14.76 18.18
CA LEU A 296 0.89 -15.52 17.11
C LEU A 296 1.86 -16.44 16.35
N GLY A 297 3.15 -16.14 16.42
CA GLY A 297 4.14 -16.93 15.70
C GLY A 297 4.40 -18.32 16.27
N LYS A 298 4.17 -18.59 17.56
CA LYS A 298 4.50 -19.87 18.18
C LYS A 298 3.62 -21.03 17.68
N GLU A 299 2.32 -20.81 17.62
CA GLU A 299 1.38 -21.81 17.12
C GLU A 299 1.66 -22.17 15.65
N ILE A 300 2.14 -21.23 14.87
CA ILE A 300 2.47 -21.39 13.46
C ILE A 300 3.74 -22.22 13.28
N VAL A 301 4.73 -22.07 14.17
CA VAL A 301 5.94 -22.88 14.13
C VAL A 301 5.61 -24.36 14.32
N GLU A 302 4.79 -24.70 15.30
CA GLU A 302 4.36 -26.08 15.51
C GLU A 302 3.55 -26.60 14.31
N PHE A 303 2.62 -25.83 13.78
CA PHE A 303 1.87 -26.20 12.57
C PHE A 303 2.76 -26.39 11.35
N GLY A 304 3.76 -25.53 11.17
CA GLY A 304 4.72 -25.64 10.07
C GLY A 304 5.62 -26.87 10.18
N LEU A 305 6.01 -27.27 11.41
CA LEU A 305 6.72 -28.52 11.67
C LEU A 305 5.84 -29.74 11.40
N GLU A 306 4.58 -29.75 11.83
CA GLU A 306 3.62 -30.83 11.55
C GLU A 306 3.34 -31.01 10.05
N LYS A 307 3.43 -29.93 9.27
CA LYS A 307 3.24 -29.94 7.80
C LYS A 307 4.53 -30.15 7.02
N GLU A 308 5.65 -30.36 7.70
CA GLU A 308 6.99 -30.52 7.09
C GLU A 308 7.42 -29.32 6.21
N VAL A 309 6.81 -28.15 6.44
CA VAL A 309 7.22 -26.87 5.81
C VAL A 309 8.41 -26.27 6.54
N PHE A 310 8.47 -26.50 7.85
CA PHE A 310 9.60 -26.12 8.70
C PHE A 310 10.33 -27.36 9.19
N PHE A 311 11.62 -27.21 9.47
CA PHE A 311 12.44 -28.28 10.01
C PHE A 311 13.28 -27.78 11.20
N ARG A 312 13.62 -28.70 12.11
CA ARG A 312 14.40 -28.40 13.29
C ARG A 312 15.87 -28.81 13.08
N LYS A 313 16.80 -27.91 13.40
CA LYS A 313 18.23 -28.20 13.42
C LYS A 313 18.66 -28.80 14.75
N GLU A 314 19.88 -29.36 14.81
CA GLU A 314 20.43 -30.03 15.98
C GLU A 314 20.51 -29.13 17.23
N ASP A 315 20.70 -27.82 17.05
CA ASP A 315 20.72 -26.82 18.11
C ASP A 315 19.32 -26.47 18.66
N GLY A 316 18.26 -27.09 18.14
CA GLY A 316 16.87 -26.86 18.52
C GLY A 316 16.18 -25.72 17.79
N SER A 317 16.90 -24.93 16.98
CA SER A 317 16.32 -23.87 16.15
C SER A 317 15.45 -24.43 15.05
N VAL A 318 14.43 -23.66 14.62
CA VAL A 318 13.52 -24.05 13.54
C VAL A 318 13.75 -23.15 12.34
N TRP A 319 13.77 -23.76 11.16
CA TRP A 319 14.13 -23.12 9.90
C TRP A 319 13.11 -23.46 8.80
N ILE A 320 13.08 -22.64 7.76
CA ILE A 320 12.43 -22.92 6.48
C ILE A 320 13.49 -22.90 5.38
N ASP A 321 13.43 -23.87 4.47
CA ASP A 321 14.23 -23.91 3.26
C ASP A 321 13.45 -23.24 2.13
N LEU A 322 14.03 -22.21 1.52
CA LEU A 322 13.49 -21.46 0.39
C LEU A 322 14.41 -21.53 -0.84
N SER A 323 15.36 -22.49 -0.85
CA SER A 323 16.36 -22.62 -1.92
C SER A 323 15.74 -22.89 -3.29
N ASP A 324 14.63 -23.62 -3.36
CA ASP A 324 13.88 -23.88 -4.60
C ASP A 324 13.27 -22.58 -5.20
N GLU A 325 13.08 -21.54 -4.37
CA GLU A 325 12.61 -20.21 -4.78
C GLU A 325 13.77 -19.21 -5.02
N GLY A 326 15.02 -19.69 -4.95
CA GLY A 326 16.22 -18.86 -5.14
C GLY A 326 16.56 -17.99 -3.94
N LEU A 327 16.06 -18.33 -2.75
CA LEU A 327 16.34 -17.67 -1.48
C LEU A 327 17.13 -18.62 -0.56
N ASP A 328 17.81 -18.06 0.47
CA ASP A 328 18.49 -18.85 1.49
C ASP A 328 17.51 -19.43 2.52
N GLU A 329 17.97 -20.45 3.27
CA GLU A 329 17.28 -20.90 4.49
C GLU A 329 17.07 -19.72 5.45
N LYS A 330 15.92 -19.66 6.08
CA LYS A 330 15.58 -18.62 7.06
C LYS A 330 15.19 -19.23 8.40
N ILE A 331 15.72 -18.62 9.47
CA ILE A 331 15.36 -19.00 10.83
C ILE A 331 13.95 -18.53 11.16
N VAL A 332 13.13 -19.41 11.71
CA VAL A 332 11.75 -19.14 12.14
C VAL A 332 11.67 -19.08 13.67
N LEU A 333 12.44 -19.93 14.38
CA LEU A 333 12.54 -19.93 15.83
C LEU A 333 13.99 -20.13 16.24
N ARG A 334 14.48 -19.34 17.21
CA ARG A 334 15.83 -19.52 17.73
C ARG A 334 15.91 -20.74 18.64
N SER A 335 17.13 -21.21 18.90
CA SER A 335 17.39 -22.35 19.78
C SER A 335 16.90 -22.14 21.24
N ASP A 336 16.83 -20.89 21.70
CA ASP A 336 16.27 -20.53 23.00
C ASP A 336 14.73 -20.46 23.03
N GLY A 337 14.05 -20.81 21.94
CA GLY A 337 12.60 -20.77 21.80
C GLY A 337 12.02 -19.38 21.54
N THR A 338 12.86 -18.37 21.25
CA THR A 338 12.38 -17.03 20.91
C THR A 338 12.04 -16.93 19.41
N ALA A 339 10.87 -16.35 19.12
CA ALA A 339 10.44 -16.08 17.76
C ALA A 339 11.28 -14.93 17.13
N VAL A 340 11.44 -14.98 15.82
CA VAL A 340 12.04 -13.91 15.02
C VAL A 340 10.96 -13.06 14.35
N TYR A 341 11.33 -11.94 13.76
CA TYR A 341 10.38 -11.05 13.06
C TYR A 341 9.54 -11.78 12.02
N MET A 342 10.15 -12.65 11.22
CA MET A 342 9.45 -13.43 10.19
C MET A 342 8.30 -14.26 10.76
N THR A 343 8.47 -14.86 11.93
CA THR A 343 7.44 -15.66 12.59
C THR A 343 6.25 -14.82 13.01
N GLN A 344 6.52 -13.60 13.49
CA GLN A 344 5.48 -12.62 13.83
C GLN A 344 4.73 -12.16 12.58
N ASP A 345 5.45 -11.93 11.47
CA ASP A 345 4.87 -11.50 10.19
C ASP A 345 3.96 -12.58 9.61
N ILE A 346 4.35 -13.85 9.66
CA ILE A 346 3.51 -14.99 9.24
C ILE A 346 2.23 -15.03 10.10
N GLY A 347 2.37 -14.94 11.44
CA GLY A 347 1.23 -14.90 12.35
C GLY A 347 0.26 -13.75 12.07
N THR A 348 0.82 -12.59 11.84
CA THR A 348 0.05 -11.40 11.51
C THR A 348 -0.65 -11.53 10.15
N ALA A 349 0.01 -12.12 9.15
CA ALA A 349 -0.58 -12.36 7.83
C ALA A 349 -1.79 -13.31 7.91
N ILE A 350 -1.67 -14.40 8.69
CA ILE A 350 -2.77 -15.35 8.92
C ILE A 350 -3.93 -14.66 9.64
N GLN A 351 -3.66 -13.89 10.69
CA GLN A 351 -4.69 -13.14 11.40
C GLN A 351 -5.43 -12.18 10.46
N ARG A 352 -4.71 -11.44 9.63
CA ARG A 352 -5.27 -10.53 8.62
C ARG A 352 -6.15 -11.25 7.61
N HIS A 353 -5.71 -12.43 7.14
CA HIS A 353 -6.52 -13.24 6.23
C HIS A 353 -7.81 -13.71 6.91
N ASN A 354 -7.75 -14.09 8.19
CA ASN A 354 -8.94 -14.44 8.95
C ASN A 354 -9.90 -13.28 9.14
N ASP A 355 -9.38 -12.07 9.35
CA ASP A 355 -10.17 -10.86 9.52
C ASP A 355 -10.86 -10.40 8.23
N PHE A 356 -10.19 -10.48 7.09
CA PHE A 356 -10.63 -9.82 5.85
C PHE A 356 -10.82 -10.75 4.65
N LYS A 357 -10.38 -12.00 4.71
CA LYS A 357 -10.45 -12.98 3.60
C LYS A 357 -9.94 -12.36 2.28
N PHE A 358 -8.84 -11.62 2.34
CA PHE A 358 -8.26 -10.95 1.17
C PHE A 358 -7.67 -11.95 0.16
N SER A 359 -7.68 -11.59 -1.11
CA SER A 359 -7.05 -12.33 -2.21
C SER A 359 -5.67 -11.77 -2.58
N HIS A 360 -5.44 -10.48 -2.28
CA HIS A 360 -4.19 -9.79 -2.61
C HIS A 360 -3.74 -8.95 -1.41
N MET A 361 -2.45 -8.88 -1.19
CA MET A 361 -1.84 -8.07 -0.15
C MET A 361 -0.65 -7.28 -0.70
N ALA A 362 -0.56 -6.02 -0.33
CA ALA A 362 0.56 -5.16 -0.68
C ALA A 362 1.10 -4.47 0.56
N TYR A 363 2.43 -4.47 0.69
CA TYR A 363 3.17 -3.74 1.71
C TYR A 363 3.81 -2.51 1.08
N THR A 364 3.60 -1.35 1.67
CA THR A 364 4.32 -0.13 1.31
C THR A 364 5.49 0.04 2.26
N VAL A 365 6.70 -0.02 1.70
CA VAL A 365 7.96 0.15 2.44
C VAL A 365 8.60 1.47 2.02
N ALA A 366 9.13 2.22 3.00
CA ALA A 366 9.79 3.52 2.76
C ALA A 366 11.27 3.37 2.43
#